data_492a036eb6b322de9d238a3035da02d4
#
_entry.id   492a036eb6b322de9d238a3035da02d4
#
_cell.length_a   1.000
_cell.length_b   1.000
_cell.length_c   1.000
_cell.angle_alpha   90.00
_cell.angle_beta   90.00
_cell.angle_gamma   90.00
#
_symmetry.space_group_name_H-M   'P 1'
#
loop_
_entity.id
_entity.type
_entity.pdbx_description
1 polymer ?
#
loop_
_entity_poly.entity_id
_entity_poly.type
_entity_poly.pdbx_seq_one_letter_code
_entity_poly.pdbx_strand_id
1 'polypeptide(L)'
;MTESLHTHLVSTLRAAGINPALSEDEIDSYPYVTFELPVEYRYNKDGVYKIVGNLTIRSVSDVFDEADTLRASIEEAIAVGFDGTPVFPEETTEVPESDDEEEAVADEVIEPDPEEDPIPEEPAEDDTPSEPVTGTIYTARLTDVRKDCTDGVWVIELDYILNQSE
;
A
#
# COMPACT_ATOMS: atom_id res chain seq x y z
N MET A 1 6.90 -3.19 7.37
CA MET A 1 7.39 -1.91 6.78
C MET A 1 6.18 -1.16 6.27
N THR A 2 5.82 -0.05 6.87
CA THR A 2 4.65 0.73 6.44
C THR A 2 4.91 1.31 5.06
N GLU A 3 4.01 1.09 4.12
CA GLU A 3 4.09 1.66 2.77
C GLU A 3 4.07 3.19 2.88
N SER A 4 4.94 3.87 2.13
CA SER A 4 4.95 5.34 2.14
C SER A 4 3.71 5.89 1.42
N LEU A 5 3.25 7.07 1.83
CA LEU A 5 2.12 7.76 1.19
C LEU A 5 2.30 7.88 -0.33
N HIS A 6 3.53 8.12 -0.79
CA HIS A 6 3.88 8.18 -2.21
C HIS A 6 3.69 6.82 -2.90
N THR A 7 4.21 5.75 -2.31
CA THR A 7 4.10 4.40 -2.86
C THR A 7 2.64 3.95 -2.93
N HIS A 8 1.87 4.23 -1.88
CA HIS A 8 0.44 3.93 -1.85
C HIS A 8 -0.34 4.68 -2.95
N LEU A 9 -0.05 5.98 -3.16
CA LEU A 9 -0.66 6.76 -4.25
C LEU A 9 -0.34 6.16 -5.63
N VAL A 10 0.93 5.85 -5.89
CA VAL A 10 1.35 5.29 -7.19
C VAL A 10 0.71 3.91 -7.42
N SER A 11 0.68 3.04 -6.40
CA SER A 11 0.02 1.73 -6.49
C SER A 11 -1.47 1.87 -6.77
N THR A 12 -2.15 2.80 -6.09
CA THR A 12 -3.57 3.10 -6.26
C THR A 12 -3.88 3.54 -7.70
N LEU A 13 -3.11 4.48 -8.24
CA LEU A 13 -3.28 4.95 -9.62
C LEU A 13 -3.03 3.82 -10.64
N ARG A 14 -1.98 3.05 -10.45
CA ARG A 14 -1.65 1.92 -11.33
C ARG A 14 -2.70 0.81 -11.29
N ALA A 15 -3.26 0.52 -10.14
CA ALA A 15 -4.36 -0.44 -10.01
C ALA A 15 -5.61 -0.01 -10.79
N ALA A 16 -5.83 1.29 -10.97
CA ALA A 16 -6.87 1.85 -11.82
C ALA A 16 -6.48 1.98 -13.30
N GLY A 17 -5.30 1.46 -13.71
CA GLY A 17 -4.80 1.55 -15.07
C GLY A 17 -4.18 2.90 -15.43
N ILE A 18 -3.97 3.78 -14.45
CA ILE A 18 -3.37 5.10 -14.63
C ILE A 18 -1.88 5.01 -14.33
N ASN A 19 -1.03 5.28 -15.32
CA ASN A 19 0.41 5.32 -15.16
C ASN A 19 0.89 6.78 -15.07
N PRO A 20 1.13 7.32 -13.87
CA PRO A 20 1.63 8.67 -13.75
C PRO A 20 3.08 8.74 -14.23
N ALA A 21 3.42 9.78 -14.98
CA ALA A 21 4.79 10.09 -15.32
C ALA A 21 5.52 10.61 -14.07
N LEU A 22 6.60 9.94 -13.68
CA LEU A 22 7.41 10.31 -12.52
C LEU A 22 8.54 11.27 -12.89
N SER A 23 8.83 11.43 -14.19
CA SER A 23 9.77 12.37 -14.74
C SER A 23 9.28 12.90 -16.10
N GLU A 24 9.80 14.04 -16.52
CA GLU A 24 9.47 14.61 -17.84
C GLU A 24 9.92 13.70 -19.00
N ASP A 25 10.95 12.89 -18.79
CA ASP A 25 11.49 11.95 -19.78
C ASP A 25 10.53 10.76 -20.08
N GLU A 26 9.55 10.54 -19.20
CA GLU A 26 8.53 9.48 -19.36
C GLU A 26 7.30 9.94 -20.14
N ILE A 27 7.27 11.21 -20.57
CA ILE A 27 6.14 11.79 -21.29
C ILE A 27 6.39 11.67 -22.80
N ASP A 28 5.85 10.62 -23.41
CA ASP A 28 6.00 10.35 -24.84
C ASP A 28 4.84 10.90 -25.69
N SER A 29 3.64 10.96 -25.12
CA SER A 29 2.42 11.35 -25.84
C SER A 29 1.27 11.73 -24.91
N TYR A 30 0.26 12.38 -25.48
CA TYR A 30 -1.02 12.61 -24.81
C TYR A 30 -1.93 11.37 -24.87
N PRO A 31 -2.85 11.19 -23.91
CA PRO A 31 -2.94 11.90 -22.64
C PRO A 31 -1.93 11.37 -21.61
N TYR A 32 -1.55 12.18 -20.63
CA TYR A 32 -0.67 11.76 -19.55
C TYR A 32 -1.08 12.35 -18.20
N VAL A 33 -0.55 11.78 -17.12
CA VAL A 33 -0.75 12.23 -15.74
C VAL A 33 0.59 12.55 -15.12
N THR A 34 0.66 13.69 -14.44
CA THR A 34 1.78 14.05 -13.56
C THR A 34 1.26 14.41 -12.19
N PHE A 35 2.11 14.30 -11.16
CA PHE A 35 1.73 14.75 -9.82
C PHE A 35 2.93 15.27 -9.03
N GLU A 36 2.62 16.09 -8.05
CA GLU A 36 3.53 16.59 -7.02
C GLU A 36 2.94 16.26 -5.66
N LEU A 37 3.73 15.70 -4.76
CA LEU A 37 3.28 15.28 -3.43
C LEU A 37 4.31 15.68 -2.36
N PRO A 38 4.38 16.97 -1.98
CA PRO A 38 5.11 17.38 -0.79
C PRO A 38 4.42 16.80 0.46
N VAL A 39 5.21 16.23 1.37
CA VAL A 39 4.73 15.60 2.59
C VAL A 39 5.25 16.29 3.83
N GLU A 40 4.40 16.36 4.87
CA GLU A 40 4.70 16.87 6.19
C GLU A 40 4.54 15.74 7.22
N TYR A 41 5.54 15.59 8.10
CA TYR A 41 5.49 14.62 9.20
C TYR A 41 5.04 15.33 10.48
N ARG A 42 4.00 14.79 11.10
CA ARG A 42 3.53 15.27 12.41
C ARG A 42 3.94 14.32 13.50
N TYR A 43 4.52 14.86 14.56
CA TYR A 43 5.12 14.11 15.66
C TYR A 43 4.33 14.31 16.94
N ASN A 44 4.26 13.26 17.75
CA ASN A 44 3.88 13.32 19.14
C ASN A 44 5.07 12.88 20.02
N LYS A 45 4.82 12.65 21.32
CA LYS A 45 5.88 12.21 22.26
C LYS A 45 6.45 10.83 21.93
N ASP A 46 5.69 10.01 21.21
CA ASP A 46 6.00 8.62 20.90
C ASP A 46 6.58 8.46 19.47
N GLY A 47 6.67 9.55 18.70
CA GLY A 47 7.22 9.56 17.35
C GLY A 47 6.30 10.15 16.29
N VAL A 48 6.45 9.72 15.02
CA VAL A 48 5.56 10.13 13.93
C VAL A 48 4.22 9.43 14.11
N TYR A 49 3.14 10.21 14.22
CA TYR A 49 1.80 9.66 14.33
C TYR A 49 0.93 9.92 13.10
N LYS A 50 1.32 10.87 12.26
CA LYS A 50 0.58 11.26 11.08
C LYS A 50 1.49 11.83 10.00
N ILE A 51 1.23 11.44 8.77
CA ILE A 51 1.84 12.03 7.58
C ILE A 51 0.73 12.75 6.81
N VAL A 52 0.98 13.98 6.41
CA VAL A 52 0.05 14.77 5.61
C VAL A 52 0.74 15.12 4.28
N GLY A 53 0.11 14.77 3.17
CA GLY A 53 0.58 15.10 1.83
C GLY A 53 -0.35 16.11 1.16
N ASN A 54 0.24 17.14 0.55
CA ASN A 54 -0.50 18.05 -0.31
C ASN A 54 -0.29 17.60 -1.76
N LEU A 55 -1.25 16.84 -2.29
CA LEU A 55 -1.18 16.30 -3.64
C LEU A 55 -1.73 17.31 -4.64
N THR A 56 -0.93 17.64 -5.64
CA THR A 56 -1.39 18.28 -6.88
C THR A 56 -1.21 17.28 -8.01
N ILE A 57 -2.29 16.81 -8.62
CA ILE A 57 -2.27 15.85 -9.72
C ILE A 57 -2.91 16.47 -10.96
N ARG A 58 -2.29 16.29 -12.12
CA ARG A 58 -2.68 16.88 -13.39
C ARG A 58 -2.97 15.82 -14.42
N SER A 59 -4.13 15.90 -15.06
CA SER A 59 -4.42 15.20 -16.31
C SER A 59 -4.20 16.16 -17.48
N VAL A 60 -3.43 15.72 -18.46
CA VAL A 60 -2.99 16.56 -19.59
C VAL A 60 -3.32 15.87 -20.92
N SER A 61 -3.99 16.57 -21.82
CA SER A 61 -4.26 16.13 -23.19
C SER A 61 -4.45 17.32 -24.15
N ASP A 62 -4.22 17.10 -25.42
CA ASP A 62 -4.60 18.02 -26.51
C ASP A 62 -6.11 17.93 -26.84
N VAL A 63 -6.81 16.93 -26.28
CA VAL A 63 -8.27 16.76 -26.38
C VAL A 63 -8.92 16.91 -25.00
N PHE A 64 -9.87 17.84 -24.87
CA PHE A 64 -10.55 18.10 -23.59
C PHE A 64 -11.23 16.87 -23.00
N ASP A 65 -11.98 16.13 -23.82
CA ASP A 65 -12.74 14.96 -23.37
C ASP A 65 -11.82 13.84 -22.82
N GLU A 66 -10.62 13.72 -23.36
CA GLU A 66 -9.61 12.78 -22.84
C GLU A 66 -9.06 13.24 -21.50
N ALA A 67 -8.70 14.53 -21.38
CA ALA A 67 -8.24 15.10 -20.11
C ALA A 67 -9.31 14.98 -19.03
N ASP A 68 -10.58 15.23 -19.35
CA ASP A 68 -11.70 15.15 -18.39
C ASP A 68 -12.04 13.70 -18.02
N THR A 69 -11.95 12.75 -18.96
CA THR A 69 -12.10 11.33 -18.69
C THR A 69 -11.01 10.82 -17.74
N LEU A 70 -9.77 11.21 -18.01
CA LEU A 70 -8.62 10.85 -17.18
C LEU A 70 -8.75 11.46 -15.77
N ARG A 71 -9.20 12.71 -15.65
CA ARG A 71 -9.54 13.36 -14.39
C ARG A 71 -10.56 12.53 -13.58
N ALA A 72 -11.66 12.12 -14.22
CA ALA A 72 -12.69 11.32 -13.56
C ALA A 72 -12.15 9.98 -13.06
N SER A 73 -11.29 9.33 -13.84
CA SER A 73 -10.61 8.09 -13.44
C SER A 73 -9.66 8.30 -12.25
N ILE A 74 -8.97 9.43 -12.20
CA ILE A 74 -8.12 9.81 -11.06
C ILE A 74 -8.96 10.01 -9.79
N GLU A 75 -10.07 10.75 -9.88
CA GLU A 75 -10.97 10.97 -8.74
C GLU A 75 -11.51 9.65 -8.18
N GLU A 76 -11.94 8.73 -9.06
CA GLU A 76 -12.42 7.41 -8.66
C GLU A 76 -11.32 6.57 -8.00
N ALA A 77 -10.12 6.54 -8.59
CA ALA A 77 -8.98 5.80 -8.04
C ALA A 77 -8.62 6.29 -6.63
N ILE A 78 -8.53 7.60 -6.44
CA ILE A 78 -8.22 8.19 -5.14
C ILE A 78 -9.34 7.91 -4.13
N ALA A 79 -10.61 8.00 -4.53
CA ALA A 79 -11.74 7.70 -3.64
C ALA A 79 -11.72 6.25 -3.16
N VAL A 80 -11.29 5.30 -3.98
CA VAL A 80 -11.17 3.88 -3.62
C VAL A 80 -9.92 3.61 -2.78
N GLY A 81 -8.76 4.15 -3.16
CA GLY A 81 -7.48 3.86 -2.48
C GLY A 81 -7.28 4.61 -1.16
N PHE A 82 -8.08 5.66 -0.91
CA PHE A 82 -7.98 6.53 0.27
C PHE A 82 -9.32 6.65 1.00
N ASP A 83 -10.05 5.56 1.10
CA ASP A 83 -11.39 5.50 1.69
C ASP A 83 -11.40 5.43 3.23
N GLY A 84 -10.23 5.35 3.85
CA GLY A 84 -10.06 5.23 5.29
C GLY A 84 -10.10 3.80 5.82
N THR A 85 -10.13 2.80 4.94
CA THR A 85 -10.03 1.39 5.33
C THR A 85 -8.59 1.08 5.79
N PRO A 86 -8.39 0.45 6.96
CA PRO A 86 -7.07 0.07 7.42
C PRO A 86 -6.40 -0.94 6.48
N VAL A 87 -5.18 -0.64 6.06
CA VAL A 87 -4.34 -1.55 5.30
C VAL A 87 -3.35 -2.22 6.26
N PHE A 88 -3.42 -3.53 6.37
CA PHE A 88 -2.51 -4.32 7.20
C PHE A 88 -1.30 -4.73 6.37
N PRO A 89 -0.08 -4.74 6.94
CA PRO A 89 1.08 -5.30 6.26
C PRO A 89 0.81 -6.76 5.93
N GLU A 90 1.08 -7.15 4.68
CA GLU A 90 0.99 -8.57 4.30
C GLU A 90 2.01 -9.35 5.13
N GLU A 91 1.53 -10.31 5.94
CA GLU A 91 2.39 -11.27 6.59
C GLU A 91 3.03 -12.12 5.49
N THR A 92 4.33 -11.96 5.29
CA THR A 92 5.09 -12.83 4.41
C THR A 92 5.13 -14.20 5.07
N THR A 93 4.17 -15.05 4.73
CA THR A 93 4.20 -16.46 5.09
C THR A 93 5.32 -17.08 4.26
N GLU A 94 6.52 -17.10 4.80
CA GLU A 94 7.58 -17.96 4.28
C GLU A 94 7.08 -19.39 4.46
N VAL A 95 6.61 -19.99 3.38
CA VAL A 95 6.36 -21.42 3.31
C VAL A 95 7.73 -22.09 3.33
N PRO A 96 8.08 -22.89 4.36
CA PRO A 96 9.31 -23.64 4.31
C PRO A 96 9.19 -24.67 3.16
N GLU A 97 10.04 -24.53 2.17
CA GLU A 97 10.21 -25.57 1.16
C GLU A 97 10.66 -26.85 1.89
N SER A 98 9.75 -27.82 1.98
CA SER A 98 10.10 -29.17 2.41
C SER A 98 10.81 -29.86 1.25
N ASP A 99 12.13 -29.98 1.35
CA ASP A 99 12.89 -30.92 0.56
C ASP A 99 12.46 -32.33 0.94
N ASP A 100 11.65 -32.95 0.09
CA ASP A 100 11.40 -34.39 0.09
C ASP A 100 12.63 -35.09 -0.51
N GLU A 101 13.52 -35.56 0.33
CA GLU A 101 14.39 -36.70 -0.04
C GLU A 101 13.93 -37.93 0.70
N GLU A 102 13.25 -38.82 -0.03
CA GLU A 102 13.00 -40.21 0.34
C GLU A 102 14.31 -40.97 0.43
N GLU A 103 14.67 -41.52 1.60
CA GLU A 103 15.40 -42.77 1.68
C GLU A 103 14.76 -43.65 2.74
N ALA A 104 14.15 -44.73 2.21
CA ALA A 104 13.69 -45.87 2.98
C ALA A 104 14.84 -46.73 3.40
N VAL A 105 15.00 -46.95 4.72
CA VAL A 105 15.74 -48.13 5.22
C VAL A 105 14.94 -48.77 6.34
N ALA A 106 14.78 -50.09 6.16
CA ALA A 106 13.95 -50.96 6.95
C ALA A 106 14.58 -51.36 8.30
N ASP A 107 13.65 -51.66 9.24
CA ASP A 107 13.69 -52.75 10.21
C ASP A 107 14.76 -52.72 11.32
N GLU A 108 14.32 -52.37 12.52
CA GLU A 108 14.67 -53.12 13.72
C GLU A 108 13.58 -52.94 14.80
N VAL A 109 12.97 -54.05 15.14
CA VAL A 109 12.01 -54.22 16.22
C VAL A 109 12.76 -54.13 17.54
N ILE A 110 12.43 -53.16 18.41
CA ILE A 110 12.81 -53.15 19.81
C ILE A 110 11.53 -53.18 20.64
N GLU A 111 11.41 -54.24 21.45
CA GLU A 111 10.30 -54.48 22.39
C GLU A 111 10.26 -53.38 23.47
N PRO A 112 9.06 -53.00 23.95
CA PRO A 112 8.93 -52.00 24.99
C PRO A 112 9.19 -52.61 26.38
N ASP A 113 10.03 -51.92 27.13
CA ASP A 113 10.19 -52.13 28.57
C ASP A 113 9.12 -51.28 29.32
N PRO A 114 8.30 -51.88 30.20
CA PRO A 114 7.28 -51.14 30.93
C PRO A 114 7.85 -50.60 32.24
N GLU A 115 7.47 -49.41 32.60
CA GLU A 115 7.57 -48.67 33.86
C GLU A 115 8.52 -47.46 33.86
N GLU A 116 8.01 -46.35 33.36
CA GLU A 116 8.31 -45.05 33.96
C GLU A 116 7.03 -44.20 34.01
N ASP A 117 6.75 -43.72 35.22
CA ASP A 117 5.62 -42.86 35.55
C ASP A 117 5.58 -41.55 34.71
N PRO A 118 4.43 -41.10 34.26
CA PRO A 118 4.32 -39.85 33.54
C PRO A 118 4.57 -38.67 34.48
N ILE A 119 5.65 -37.93 34.23
CA ILE A 119 5.85 -36.60 34.78
C ILE A 119 4.78 -35.72 34.20
N PRO A 120 3.99 -35.00 35.01
CA PRO A 120 3.05 -34.03 34.47
C PRO A 120 3.83 -32.88 33.84
N GLU A 121 3.77 -32.81 32.52
CA GLU A 121 4.20 -31.65 31.80
C GLU A 121 3.23 -30.49 32.17
N GLU A 122 3.74 -29.49 32.87
CA GLU A 122 3.08 -28.21 33.03
C GLU A 122 2.94 -27.61 31.63
N PRO A 123 1.74 -27.13 31.21
CA PRO A 123 1.61 -26.40 29.98
C PRO A 123 2.40 -25.10 30.14
N ALA A 124 3.47 -24.98 29.35
CA ALA A 124 4.11 -23.70 29.14
C ALA A 124 3.08 -22.80 28.45
N GLU A 125 2.42 -21.98 29.24
CA GLU A 125 1.66 -20.85 28.71
C GLU A 125 2.69 -19.86 28.17
N ASP A 126 2.99 -19.99 26.88
CA ASP A 126 3.72 -18.99 26.11
C ASP A 126 2.72 -17.87 25.77
N ASP A 127 2.34 -17.16 26.83
CA ASP A 127 1.55 -15.93 26.73
C ASP A 127 2.49 -14.78 26.36
N THR A 128 3.07 -14.89 25.15
CA THR A 128 3.67 -13.73 24.51
C THR A 128 2.49 -12.89 24.01
N PRO A 129 2.19 -11.72 24.58
CA PRO A 129 1.16 -10.86 24.04
C PRO A 129 1.60 -10.45 22.64
N SER A 130 0.95 -11.01 21.62
CA SER A 130 1.10 -10.52 20.25
C SER A 130 0.64 -9.07 20.26
N GLU A 131 1.58 -8.15 20.04
CA GLU A 131 1.25 -6.74 19.87
C GLU A 131 0.16 -6.61 18.81
N PRO A 132 -0.89 -5.82 19.04
CA PRO A 132 -1.94 -5.65 18.06
C PRO A 132 -1.33 -5.08 16.78
N VAL A 133 -1.45 -5.81 15.68
CA VAL A 133 -1.02 -5.32 14.37
C VAL A 133 -1.88 -4.12 14.02
N THR A 134 -1.30 -2.93 14.06
CA THR A 134 -1.99 -1.69 13.73
C THR A 134 -1.99 -1.52 12.21
N GLY A 135 -3.18 -1.42 11.61
CA GLY A 135 -3.30 -1.15 10.19
C GLY A 135 -3.05 0.32 9.87
N THR A 136 -2.43 0.59 8.73
CA THR A 136 -2.25 1.96 8.23
C THR A 136 -3.51 2.45 7.54
N ILE A 137 -3.98 3.64 7.91
CA ILE A 137 -5.18 4.27 7.37
C ILE A 137 -4.78 5.38 6.42
N TYR A 138 -5.30 5.32 5.19
CA TYR A 138 -5.12 6.35 4.17
C TYR A 138 -6.45 7.06 3.89
N THR A 139 -6.43 8.40 3.90
CA THR A 139 -7.60 9.22 3.55
C THR A 139 -7.23 10.34 2.61
N ALA A 140 -8.19 10.74 1.75
CA ALA A 140 -8.03 11.86 0.83
C ALA A 140 -9.21 12.82 0.93
N ARG A 141 -8.93 14.10 0.72
CA ARG A 141 -9.92 15.15 0.59
C ARG A 141 -9.58 16.06 -0.56
N LEU A 142 -10.45 16.12 -1.57
CA LEU A 142 -10.34 17.09 -2.67
C LEU A 142 -10.53 18.51 -2.11
N THR A 143 -9.66 19.42 -2.48
CA THR A 143 -9.66 20.81 -2.02
C THR A 143 -9.94 21.80 -3.14
N ASP A 144 -9.46 21.52 -4.36
CA ASP A 144 -9.66 22.40 -5.51
C ASP A 144 -9.61 21.62 -6.83
N VAL A 145 -10.26 22.15 -7.86
CA VAL A 145 -10.22 21.66 -9.24
C VAL A 145 -10.05 22.84 -10.17
N ARG A 146 -8.96 22.84 -10.92
CA ARG A 146 -8.66 23.90 -11.90
C ARG A 146 -8.57 23.32 -13.30
N LYS A 147 -9.10 24.06 -14.27
CA LYS A 147 -9.05 23.69 -15.70
C LYS A 147 -8.42 24.86 -16.46
N ASP A 148 -7.40 24.57 -17.22
CA ASP A 148 -6.69 25.53 -18.06
C ASP A 148 -6.48 24.98 -19.47
N CYS A 149 -6.37 25.86 -20.45
CA CYS A 149 -6.05 25.52 -21.82
C CYS A 149 -5.04 26.51 -22.36
N THR A 150 -3.84 26.02 -22.64
CA THR A 150 -2.76 26.84 -23.17
C THR A 150 -2.21 26.17 -24.45
N ASP A 151 -2.18 26.94 -25.53
CA ASP A 151 -1.68 26.45 -26.85
C ASP A 151 -2.39 25.18 -27.38
N GLY A 152 -3.69 25.01 -27.03
CA GLY A 152 -4.48 23.85 -27.43
C GLY A 152 -4.29 22.62 -26.55
N VAL A 153 -3.49 22.74 -25.48
CA VAL A 153 -3.30 21.68 -24.49
C VAL A 153 -4.17 21.96 -23.27
N TRP A 154 -4.99 20.98 -22.90
CA TRP A 154 -5.83 21.02 -21.71
C TRP A 154 -5.10 20.43 -20.54
N VAL A 155 -5.08 21.19 -19.44
CA VAL A 155 -4.57 20.77 -18.15
C VAL A 155 -5.70 20.85 -17.13
N ILE A 156 -6.07 19.72 -16.53
CA ILE A 156 -7.00 19.68 -15.42
C ILE A 156 -6.24 19.29 -14.17
N GLU A 157 -6.15 20.20 -13.24
CA GLU A 157 -5.43 20.07 -11.98
C GLU A 157 -6.39 19.80 -10.83
N LEU A 158 -6.07 18.79 -10.04
CA LEU A 158 -6.80 18.37 -8.84
C LEU A 158 -5.87 18.51 -7.63
N ASP A 159 -6.31 19.27 -6.66
CA ASP A 159 -5.60 19.42 -5.39
C ASP A 159 -6.27 18.61 -4.29
N TYR A 160 -5.51 17.77 -3.61
CA TYR A 160 -5.96 16.93 -2.49
C TYR A 160 -5.10 17.14 -1.26
N ILE A 161 -5.72 16.98 -0.10
CA ILE A 161 -5.00 16.71 1.15
C ILE A 161 -5.11 15.20 1.42
N LEU A 162 -3.96 14.51 1.42
CA LEU A 162 -3.84 13.10 1.76
C LEU A 162 -3.36 12.97 3.20
N ASN A 163 -3.86 11.95 3.91
CA ASN A 163 -3.40 11.64 5.24
C ASN A 163 -3.07 10.16 5.34
N GLN A 164 -2.00 9.86 6.06
CA GLN A 164 -1.62 8.54 6.50
C GLN A 164 -1.48 8.57 8.02
N SER A 165 -2.13 7.63 8.70
CA SER A 165 -2.08 7.44 10.16
C SER A 165 -2.05 5.96 10.51
N GLU A 166 -1.52 5.65 11.65
CA GLU A 166 -1.53 4.31 12.26
C GLU A 166 -2.57 4.23 13.37
#